data_c7391403555afc6bb5c5e1c9c04ae5ad
#
_entry.id   c7391403555afc6bb5c5e1c9c04ae5ad
#
_cell.length_a   1.000
_cell.length_b   1.000
_cell.length_c   1.000
_cell.angle_alpha   90.00
_cell.angle_beta   90.00
_cell.angle_gamma   90.00
#
_symmetry.space_group_name_H-M   'P 1'
#
loop_
_entity.id
_entity.type
_entity.pdbx_description
1 polymer ?
#
loop_
_entity_poly.entity_id
_entity_poly.type
_entity_poly.pdbx_seq_one_letter_code
_entity_poly.pdbx_strand_id
1 'polypeptide(L)'
;MKFLRFLTPVLAACVVLSSVSGCASFKKKKKPKTPDMEDQNGDMNFESFQNRLRKAVSRHDVATLSQMMTPNFGFSWEPGGEGAGVFEYWDRNNLWPELNLVLKEKFVPSGNFMVAPKEVTYDTNYRGYRAGLQRVNGSWRFAYFVAAPPDQQ
;
A
#
# COMPACT_ATOMS: atom_id res chain seq x y z
N MET A 1 5.79 15.09 73.48
CA MET A 1 4.64 15.94 73.93
C MET A 1 3.47 15.50 73.10
N LYS A 2 2.63 14.71 73.73
CA LYS A 2 1.31 15.03 74.21
C LYS A 2 0.29 15.25 73.10
N PHE A 3 -0.56 14.23 72.94
CA PHE A 3 -2.00 14.17 73.27
C PHE A 3 -2.87 14.69 72.10
N LEU A 4 -4.02 14.17 71.73
CA LEU A 4 -5.04 13.35 72.40
C LEU A 4 -6.11 13.00 71.37
N ARG A 5 -6.47 11.76 71.18
CA ARG A 5 -7.79 11.14 71.32
C ARG A 5 -9.03 12.02 71.16
N PHE A 6 -9.97 11.50 70.37
CA PHE A 6 -11.38 11.25 70.68
C PHE A 6 -12.00 10.61 69.42
N LEU A 7 -12.37 9.41 69.34
CA LEU A 7 -13.34 8.52 69.98
C LEU A 7 -14.81 8.87 69.67
N THR A 8 -15.36 8.04 68.82
CA THR A 8 -16.69 7.33 68.85
C THR A 8 -17.96 8.08 68.55
N PRO A 9 -19.03 7.29 68.44
CA PRO A 9 -19.49 6.40 67.35
C PRO A 9 -20.99 6.78 66.97
N VAL A 10 -21.68 5.79 66.40
CA VAL A 10 -23.14 5.53 66.49
C VAL A 10 -23.83 5.38 65.15
N LEU A 11 -24.07 4.15 64.86
CA LEU A 11 -25.30 3.40 64.63
C LEU A 11 -26.14 3.69 63.39
N ALA A 12 -26.16 2.68 62.58
CA ALA A 12 -27.30 1.89 62.13
C ALA A 12 -28.40 2.58 61.31
N ALA A 13 -28.55 2.12 60.11
CA ALA A 13 -29.83 1.58 59.62
C ALA A 13 -29.64 0.76 58.36
N CYS A 14 -30.00 -0.50 58.50
CA CYS A 14 -30.21 -1.42 57.39
C CYS A 14 -31.38 -0.97 56.53
N VAL A 15 -31.17 -0.87 55.24
CA VAL A 15 -32.27 -1.08 54.27
C VAL A 15 -31.74 -2.06 53.20
N VAL A 16 -32.21 -3.26 53.36
CA VAL A 16 -32.15 -4.30 52.33
C VAL A 16 -33.18 -3.97 51.29
N LEU A 17 -32.75 -3.67 50.10
CA LEU A 17 -33.59 -3.68 48.92
C LEU A 17 -32.92 -4.49 47.85
N SER A 18 -33.36 -5.73 47.77
CA SER A 18 -33.21 -6.65 46.68
C SER A 18 -33.65 -6.00 45.38
N SER A 19 -32.76 -5.90 44.43
CA SER A 19 -33.12 -5.60 43.06
C SER A 19 -32.32 -6.43 42.09
N VAL A 20 -32.98 -7.45 41.65
CA VAL A 20 -33.10 -7.98 40.30
C VAL A 20 -31.83 -7.85 39.44
N SER A 21 -31.14 -8.96 39.37
CA SER A 21 -30.18 -9.26 38.30
C SER A 21 -30.86 -9.24 36.94
N GLY A 22 -30.82 -8.12 36.28
CA GLY A 22 -31.10 -7.98 34.88
C GLY A 22 -29.80 -8.11 34.11
N CYS A 23 -29.35 -9.32 33.79
CA CYS A 23 -28.38 -9.56 32.75
C CYS A 23 -29.00 -9.18 31.40
N ALA A 24 -29.00 -7.90 31.10
CA ALA A 24 -29.20 -7.45 29.73
C ALA A 24 -27.92 -7.81 28.94
N SER A 25 -27.97 -8.97 28.30
CA SER A 25 -27.04 -9.33 27.26
C SER A 25 -27.13 -8.28 26.15
N PHE A 26 -26.30 -7.25 26.23
CA PHE A 26 -26.08 -6.36 25.10
C PHE A 26 -25.40 -7.18 24.00
N LYS A 27 -26.21 -7.83 23.17
CA LYS A 27 -25.77 -8.22 21.83
C LYS A 27 -25.25 -6.93 21.18
N LYS A 28 -23.93 -6.74 21.19
CA LYS A 28 -23.27 -5.78 20.30
C LYS A 28 -23.78 -6.07 18.90
N LYS A 29 -24.77 -5.29 18.45
CA LYS A 29 -25.07 -5.20 17.02
C LYS A 29 -23.73 -4.85 16.38
N LYS A 30 -23.16 -5.81 15.63
CA LYS A 30 -22.09 -5.50 14.70
C LYS A 30 -22.61 -4.33 13.87
N LYS A 31 -22.02 -3.14 14.05
CA LYS A 31 -22.18 -2.06 13.08
C LYS A 31 -21.95 -2.67 11.72
N PRO A 32 -22.83 -2.47 10.74
CA PRO A 32 -22.49 -2.83 9.37
C PRO A 32 -21.12 -2.20 9.10
N LYS A 33 -20.15 -3.01 8.74
CA LYS A 33 -18.88 -2.54 8.22
C LYS A 33 -19.27 -1.64 7.05
N THR A 34 -19.03 -0.34 7.19
CA THR A 34 -19.02 0.57 6.05
C THR A 34 -17.82 0.10 5.20
N PRO A 35 -18.02 -0.44 3.99
CA PRO A 35 -16.95 -1.10 3.23
C PRO A 35 -15.84 -0.17 2.78
N ASP A 36 -15.98 1.14 2.95
CA ASP A 36 -15.38 2.05 1.97
C ASP A 36 -14.25 2.96 2.46
N MET A 37 -13.93 3.00 3.76
CA MET A 37 -12.88 3.94 4.21
C MET A 37 -11.45 3.38 4.10
N GLU A 38 -11.26 2.07 4.23
CA GLU A 38 -9.93 1.46 4.02
C GLU A 38 -9.60 1.34 2.53
N ASP A 39 -10.59 1.00 1.71
CA ASP A 39 -10.42 0.90 0.25
C ASP A 39 -10.23 2.30 -0.37
N GLN A 40 -11.01 3.30 0.02
CA GLN A 40 -10.84 4.67 -0.48
C GLN A 40 -9.50 5.29 -0.09
N ASN A 41 -8.99 5.05 1.12
CA ASN A 41 -7.63 5.46 1.50
C ASN A 41 -6.54 4.69 0.73
N GLY A 42 -6.78 3.43 0.41
CA GLY A 42 -5.92 2.61 -0.42
C GLY A 42 -5.81 3.17 -1.84
N ASP A 43 -6.93 3.50 -2.44
CA ASP A 43 -7.03 4.03 -3.80
C ASP A 43 -6.45 5.44 -3.92
N MET A 44 -6.77 6.34 -2.99
CA MET A 44 -6.17 7.69 -2.98
C MET A 44 -4.65 7.65 -2.80
N ASN A 45 -4.12 6.75 -1.97
CA ASN A 45 -2.69 6.56 -1.81
C ASN A 45 -2.04 6.00 -3.08
N PHE A 46 -2.73 5.10 -3.78
CA PHE A 46 -2.26 4.53 -5.04
C PHE A 46 -2.21 5.59 -6.14
N GLU A 47 -3.27 6.33 -6.32
CA GLU A 47 -3.36 7.40 -7.31
C GLU A 47 -2.32 8.50 -7.05
N SER A 48 -2.17 8.91 -5.79
CA SER A 48 -1.14 9.88 -5.39
C SER A 48 0.27 9.38 -5.68
N PHE A 49 0.53 8.09 -5.47
CA PHE A 49 1.81 7.48 -5.82
C PHE A 49 2.04 7.48 -7.33
N GLN A 50 1.05 7.06 -8.12
CA GLN A 50 1.13 7.07 -9.59
C GLN A 50 1.42 8.48 -10.13
N ASN A 51 0.73 9.49 -9.61
CA ASN A 51 0.90 10.87 -10.05
C ASN A 51 2.32 11.38 -9.76
N ARG A 52 2.89 11.05 -8.59
CA ARG A 52 4.28 11.36 -8.27
C ARG A 52 5.25 10.63 -9.18
N LEU A 53 5.00 9.33 -9.44
CA LEU A 53 5.83 8.51 -10.31
C LEU A 53 5.86 9.07 -11.75
N ARG A 54 4.70 9.35 -12.32
CA ARG A 54 4.58 9.97 -13.66
C ARG A 54 5.33 11.30 -13.74
N LYS A 55 5.18 12.14 -12.71
CA LYS A 55 5.86 13.43 -12.64
C LYS A 55 7.38 13.28 -12.56
N ALA A 56 7.88 12.33 -11.77
CA ALA A 56 9.30 12.04 -11.67
C ALA A 56 9.87 11.54 -13.01
N VAL A 57 9.19 10.59 -13.66
CA VAL A 57 9.59 10.08 -14.98
C VAL A 57 9.58 11.18 -16.04
N SER A 58 8.52 11.98 -16.12
CA SER A 58 8.42 13.05 -17.12
C SER A 58 9.48 14.15 -16.98
N ARG A 59 10.09 14.26 -15.80
CA ARG A 59 11.16 15.23 -15.50
C ARG A 59 12.55 14.62 -15.48
N HIS A 60 12.66 13.31 -15.70
CA HIS A 60 13.89 12.53 -15.51
C HIS A 60 14.49 12.75 -14.11
N ASP A 61 13.64 12.85 -13.08
CA ASP A 61 14.06 13.05 -11.69
C ASP A 61 14.53 11.72 -11.08
N VAL A 62 15.76 11.35 -11.41
CA VAL A 62 16.41 10.10 -10.97
C VAL A 62 16.47 10.00 -9.46
N ALA A 63 16.69 11.11 -8.77
CA ALA A 63 16.79 11.14 -7.30
C ALA A 63 15.45 10.77 -6.64
N THR A 64 14.34 11.31 -7.13
CA THR A 64 12.99 10.95 -6.67
C THR A 64 12.64 9.51 -7.08
N LEU A 65 12.95 9.11 -8.32
CA LEU A 65 12.64 7.76 -8.82
C LEU A 65 13.32 6.68 -8.00
N SER A 66 14.61 6.82 -7.70
CA SER A 66 15.35 5.83 -6.90
C SER A 66 14.74 5.62 -5.52
N GLN A 67 14.16 6.67 -4.91
CA GLN A 67 13.44 6.57 -3.63
C GLN A 67 12.07 5.89 -3.76
N MET A 68 11.48 5.90 -4.93
CA MET A 68 10.18 5.28 -5.21
C MET A 68 10.30 3.82 -5.66
N MET A 69 11.48 3.38 -6.05
CA MET A 69 11.76 2.03 -6.55
C MET A 69 12.01 1.03 -5.41
N THR A 70 11.87 -0.25 -5.72
CA THR A 70 12.36 -1.33 -4.86
C THR A 70 13.89 -1.47 -4.98
N PRO A 71 14.59 -1.96 -3.95
CA PRO A 71 16.04 -2.17 -4.04
C PRO A 71 16.45 -3.13 -5.17
N ASN A 72 15.60 -4.12 -5.45
CA ASN A 72 15.78 -5.11 -6.51
C ASN A 72 14.87 -4.80 -7.71
N PHE A 73 14.82 -3.54 -8.13
CA PHE A 73 14.00 -3.11 -9.26
C PHE A 73 14.39 -3.86 -10.54
N GLY A 74 13.39 -4.54 -11.15
CA GLY A 74 13.60 -5.27 -12.41
C GLY A 74 13.55 -4.35 -13.63
N PHE A 75 14.56 -4.40 -14.48
CA PHE A 75 14.63 -3.61 -15.72
C PHE A 75 15.02 -4.43 -16.96
N SER A 76 15.50 -5.66 -16.77
CA SER A 76 15.81 -6.60 -17.84
C SER A 76 15.62 -8.04 -17.35
N TRP A 77 15.45 -8.98 -18.27
CA TRP A 77 15.43 -10.42 -18.00
C TRP A 77 16.84 -11.04 -18.01
N GLU A 78 17.84 -10.30 -18.46
CA GLU A 78 19.22 -10.73 -18.43
C GLU A 78 19.79 -10.81 -17.00
N PRO A 79 20.77 -11.67 -16.73
CA PRO A 79 21.48 -11.68 -15.46
C PRO A 79 22.02 -10.28 -15.12
N GLY A 80 21.69 -9.79 -13.90
CA GLY A 80 22.01 -8.42 -13.48
C GLY A 80 21.03 -7.35 -13.96
N GLY A 81 19.92 -7.74 -14.58
CA GLY A 81 18.84 -6.84 -15.01
C GLY A 81 17.94 -6.36 -13.88
N GLU A 82 18.47 -6.26 -12.66
CA GLU A 82 17.77 -5.75 -11.49
C GLU A 82 18.69 -4.90 -10.59
N GLY A 83 18.09 -4.01 -9.83
CA GLY A 83 18.80 -3.15 -8.87
C GLY A 83 19.54 -1.98 -9.50
N ALA A 84 20.86 -1.95 -9.31
CA ALA A 84 21.70 -0.83 -9.79
C ALA A 84 21.85 -0.85 -11.31
N GLY A 85 22.07 0.35 -11.90
CA GLY A 85 22.29 0.50 -13.34
C GLY A 85 21.05 0.71 -14.18
N VAL A 86 19.88 0.77 -13.56
CA VAL A 86 18.59 0.92 -14.27
C VAL A 86 18.51 2.20 -15.10
N PHE A 87 18.99 3.32 -14.59
CA PHE A 87 18.89 4.61 -15.30
C PHE A 87 19.82 4.66 -16.50
N GLU A 88 21.06 4.13 -16.37
CA GLU A 88 22.00 3.98 -17.47
C GLU A 88 21.47 3.01 -18.53
N TYR A 89 20.75 1.98 -18.11
CA TYR A 89 20.08 1.06 -19.03
C TYR A 89 18.97 1.78 -19.80
N TRP A 90 18.13 2.57 -19.15
CA TRP A 90 17.07 3.32 -19.81
C TRP A 90 17.61 4.40 -20.74
N ASP A 91 18.67 5.11 -20.36
CA ASP A 91 19.32 6.11 -21.20
C ASP A 91 19.89 5.46 -22.46
N ARG A 92 20.63 4.36 -22.31
CA ARG A 92 21.30 3.65 -23.40
C ARG A 92 20.31 3.07 -24.41
N ASN A 93 19.16 2.61 -23.94
CA ASN A 93 18.12 2.00 -24.76
C ASN A 93 16.97 2.98 -25.10
N ASN A 94 17.09 4.26 -24.76
CA ASN A 94 16.08 5.29 -25.01
C ASN A 94 14.69 4.91 -24.51
N LEU A 95 14.58 4.38 -23.28
CA LEU A 95 13.34 3.82 -22.72
C LEU A 95 12.45 4.81 -21.98
N TRP A 96 12.89 6.04 -21.73
CA TRP A 96 12.10 7.07 -21.04
C TRP A 96 10.76 7.39 -21.73
N PRO A 97 10.69 7.53 -23.07
CA PRO A 97 9.42 7.73 -23.75
C PRO A 97 8.47 6.55 -23.56
N GLU A 98 8.97 5.32 -23.69
CA GLU A 98 8.19 4.09 -23.52
C GLU A 98 7.66 3.95 -22.08
N LEU A 99 8.51 4.17 -21.08
CA LEU A 99 8.12 4.19 -19.69
C LEU A 99 7.01 5.23 -19.43
N ASN A 100 7.13 6.40 -20.02
CA ASN A 100 6.11 7.47 -19.90
C ASN A 100 4.77 7.05 -20.51
N LEU A 101 4.77 6.30 -21.60
CA LEU A 101 3.57 5.74 -22.22
C LEU A 101 2.93 4.69 -21.32
N VAL A 102 3.69 3.69 -20.89
CA VAL A 102 3.19 2.60 -20.03
C VAL A 102 2.61 3.12 -18.72
N LEU A 103 3.25 4.11 -18.09
CA LEU A 103 2.76 4.69 -16.84
C LEU A 103 1.45 5.51 -16.99
N LYS A 104 1.05 5.89 -18.19
CA LYS A 104 -0.25 6.53 -18.46
C LYS A 104 -1.38 5.53 -18.57
N GLU A 105 -1.06 4.27 -18.84
CA GLU A 105 -2.03 3.20 -18.95
C GLU A 105 -2.70 2.88 -17.61
N LYS A 106 -3.84 2.20 -17.70
CA LYS A 106 -4.57 1.75 -16.51
C LYS A 106 -3.83 0.60 -15.85
N PHE A 107 -3.52 0.76 -14.58
CA PHE A 107 -3.01 -0.33 -13.75
C PHE A 107 -4.13 -1.23 -13.28
N VAL A 108 -3.90 -2.54 -13.33
CA VAL A 108 -4.83 -3.57 -12.86
C VAL A 108 -4.12 -4.55 -11.93
N PRO A 109 -4.82 -5.18 -10.98
CA PRO A 109 -4.22 -6.15 -10.08
C PRO A 109 -3.78 -7.43 -10.82
N SER A 110 -2.59 -7.92 -10.50
CA SER A 110 -2.01 -9.18 -10.99
C SER A 110 -1.10 -9.77 -9.91
N GLY A 111 -1.57 -10.78 -9.20
CA GLY A 111 -0.87 -11.33 -8.04
C GLY A 111 -0.60 -10.25 -6.98
N ASN A 112 0.65 -10.09 -6.61
CA ASN A 112 1.08 -9.09 -5.61
C ASN A 112 1.37 -7.70 -6.20
N PHE A 113 1.10 -7.52 -7.50
CA PHE A 113 1.40 -6.29 -8.21
C PHE A 113 0.15 -5.61 -8.75
N MET A 114 0.24 -4.31 -8.92
CA MET A 114 -0.56 -3.56 -9.86
C MET A 114 0.27 -3.42 -11.13
N VAL A 115 -0.26 -3.88 -12.26
CA VAL A 115 0.49 -3.94 -13.53
C VAL A 115 -0.14 -3.07 -14.60
N ALA A 116 0.69 -2.50 -15.46
CA ALA A 116 0.30 -1.77 -16.67
C ALA A 116 1.20 -2.18 -17.85
N PRO A 117 0.65 -2.16 -19.06
CA PRO A 117 -0.76 -1.98 -19.38
C PRO A 117 -1.60 -3.22 -18.99
N LYS A 118 -2.92 -3.07 -18.95
CA LYS A 118 -3.85 -4.15 -18.54
C LYS A 118 -3.76 -5.40 -19.42
N GLU A 119 -3.36 -5.25 -20.68
CA GLU A 119 -3.17 -6.30 -21.68
C GLU A 119 -2.26 -7.42 -21.17
N VAL A 120 -1.28 -7.08 -20.33
CA VAL A 120 -0.35 -8.04 -19.70
C VAL A 120 -1.08 -9.16 -18.94
N THR A 121 -2.30 -8.91 -18.45
CA THR A 121 -3.04 -9.86 -17.61
C THR A 121 -3.92 -10.84 -18.39
N TYR A 122 -4.21 -10.58 -19.65
CA TYR A 122 -5.14 -11.40 -20.44
C TYR A 122 -4.68 -11.68 -21.89
N ASP A 123 -3.77 -10.86 -22.44
CA ASP A 123 -3.27 -11.06 -23.79
C ASP A 123 -1.88 -11.75 -23.74
N THR A 124 -1.86 -13.05 -24.02
CA THR A 124 -0.65 -13.85 -24.07
C THR A 124 0.28 -13.46 -25.23
N ASN A 125 -0.24 -12.70 -26.21
CA ASN A 125 0.54 -12.20 -27.34
C ASN A 125 1.10 -10.79 -27.12
N TYR A 126 0.84 -10.18 -25.96
CA TYR A 126 1.38 -8.86 -25.67
C TYR A 126 2.91 -8.90 -25.59
N ARG A 127 3.58 -8.11 -26.44
CA ARG A 127 5.04 -8.08 -26.57
C ARG A 127 5.68 -6.77 -26.10
N GLY A 128 4.85 -5.81 -25.67
CA GLY A 128 5.32 -4.50 -25.23
C GLY A 128 5.96 -4.51 -23.83
N TYR A 129 6.42 -3.33 -23.44
CA TYR A 129 6.91 -3.09 -22.09
C TYR A 129 5.78 -3.14 -21.08
N ARG A 130 6.13 -3.55 -19.87
CA ARG A 130 5.22 -3.65 -18.74
C ARG A 130 5.82 -3.06 -17.47
N ALA A 131 5.00 -2.41 -16.68
CA ALA A 131 5.39 -1.83 -15.40
C ALA A 131 4.62 -2.51 -14.26
N GLY A 132 5.28 -2.71 -13.14
CA GLY A 132 4.67 -3.27 -11.94
C GLY A 132 4.91 -2.42 -10.70
N LEU A 133 3.85 -2.21 -9.95
CA LEU A 133 3.88 -1.54 -8.65
C LEU A 133 3.50 -2.54 -7.58
N GLN A 134 4.15 -2.51 -6.42
CA GLN A 134 3.82 -3.40 -5.31
C GLN A 134 3.76 -2.64 -3.99
N ARG A 135 3.08 -3.21 -3.00
CA ARG A 135 3.13 -2.71 -1.63
C ARG A 135 4.27 -3.35 -0.87
N VAL A 136 5.11 -2.51 -0.28
CA VAL A 136 6.21 -2.92 0.59
C VAL A 136 6.05 -2.17 1.91
N ASN A 137 5.84 -2.90 3.01
CA ASN A 137 5.62 -2.33 4.34
C ASN A 137 4.51 -1.25 4.34
N GLY A 138 3.39 -1.53 3.67
CA GLY A 138 2.24 -0.63 3.59
C GLY A 138 2.36 0.54 2.60
N SER A 139 3.52 0.73 1.98
CA SER A 139 3.77 1.80 0.99
C SER A 139 3.89 1.26 -0.42
N TRP A 140 3.39 2.01 -1.40
CA TRP A 140 3.58 1.67 -2.80
C TRP A 140 5.03 1.88 -3.22
N ARG A 141 5.54 0.95 -4.05
CA ARG A 141 6.87 0.99 -4.66
C ARG A 141 6.79 0.62 -6.12
N PHE A 142 7.64 1.23 -6.93
CA PHE A 142 7.85 0.85 -8.32
C PHE A 142 8.80 -0.35 -8.35
N ALA A 143 8.32 -1.50 -8.84
CA ALA A 143 9.01 -2.77 -8.70
C ALA A 143 9.75 -3.21 -9.96
N TYR A 144 9.18 -2.93 -11.12
CA TYR A 144 9.83 -3.28 -12.40
C TYR A 144 9.28 -2.46 -13.57
N PHE A 145 10.12 -2.35 -14.60
CA PHE A 145 9.76 -1.93 -15.95
C PHE A 145 10.59 -2.73 -16.93
N VAL A 146 9.97 -3.70 -17.59
CA VAL A 146 10.62 -4.69 -18.44
C VAL A 146 9.87 -4.89 -19.76
N ALA A 147 10.57 -5.32 -20.80
CA ALA A 147 9.96 -5.84 -22.01
C ALA A 147 9.20 -7.16 -21.76
N ALA A 148 8.54 -7.71 -22.75
CA ALA A 148 8.01 -9.06 -22.70
C ALA A 148 9.13 -10.07 -22.42
N PRO A 149 8.85 -11.17 -21.66
CA PRO A 149 9.84 -12.22 -21.42
C PRO A 149 10.39 -12.80 -22.75
N PRO A 150 11.63 -13.32 -22.75
CA PRO A 150 12.27 -13.86 -23.97
C PRO A 150 11.50 -15.00 -24.63
N ASP A 151 10.80 -15.82 -23.84
CA ASP A 151 9.95 -16.92 -24.33
C ASP A 151 8.66 -16.46 -25.02
N GLN A 152 8.36 -15.16 -24.90
CA GLN A 152 7.22 -14.51 -25.52
C GLN A 152 7.62 -13.51 -26.62
N GLN A 153 8.90 -13.37 -26.95
CA GLN A 153 9.39 -12.45 -28.01
C GLN A 153 9.44 -13.12 -29.42
#